data_4e029b8ad347439d55ea4fd60099819d
#
_entry.id   4e029b8ad347439d55ea4fd60099819d
#
_cell.length_a   1.000
_cell.length_b   1.000
_cell.length_c   1.000
_cell.angle_alpha   90.00
_cell.angle_beta   90.00
_cell.angle_gamma   90.00
#
_symmetry.space_group_name_H-M   'P 1'
#
loop_
_entity.id
_entity.type
_entity.pdbx_description
1 polymer ?
#
loop_
_entity_poly.entity_id
_entity_poly.type
_entity_poly.pdbx_seq_one_letter_code
_entity_poly.pdbx_strand_id
1 'polypeptide(L)'
;HGKRSKWTSPGYGKYQRERIMQTLALAETGDNQSFNSLAIPRRFFPPNSLIILISPLVPEDVSLLGKMRASGFQLMVISPDPISFEARGLDSHPSVELSMRILRLQREAMIRELRHMAVQVVNWDVVLPFEQVAQAVLSRPAAWMYAIQRGVRS
;
A
#
# COMPACT_ATOMS: atom_id res chain seq x y z
N HIS A 1 20.85 -0.57 -17.64
CA HIS A 1 20.74 -1.78 -16.78
C HIS A 1 19.36 -1.75 -16.14
N GLY A 2 18.39 -2.54 -16.69
CA GLY A 2 17.05 -2.66 -16.16
C GLY A 2 17.10 -3.28 -14.76
N LYS A 3 16.52 -2.61 -13.76
CA LYS A 3 16.35 -3.14 -12.42
C LYS A 3 15.45 -4.37 -12.51
N ARG A 4 15.96 -5.51 -12.07
CA ARG A 4 15.21 -6.76 -12.06
C ARG A 4 14.29 -6.77 -10.85
N SER A 5 12.98 -6.75 -11.08
CA SER A 5 12.01 -7.10 -10.05
C SER A 5 12.30 -8.51 -9.55
N LYS A 6 12.35 -8.69 -8.24
CA LYS A 6 12.55 -10.01 -7.62
C LYS A 6 11.19 -10.65 -7.39
N TRP A 7 11.11 -11.92 -7.66
CA TRP A 7 9.89 -12.71 -7.57
C TRP A 7 10.12 -13.95 -6.70
N THR A 8 9.13 -14.28 -5.88
CA THR A 8 9.12 -15.50 -5.07
C THR A 8 7.92 -16.33 -5.49
N SER A 9 8.15 -17.61 -5.82
CA SER A 9 7.09 -18.53 -6.17
C SER A 9 6.11 -18.72 -4.99
N PRO A 10 4.82 -18.93 -5.26
CA PRO A 10 3.83 -19.22 -4.23
C PRO A 10 4.23 -20.42 -3.37
N GLY A 11 3.84 -20.42 -2.09
CA GLY A 11 4.11 -21.48 -1.15
C GLY A 11 3.45 -21.21 0.21
N TYR A 12 3.69 -22.10 1.18
CA TYR A 12 3.04 -22.06 2.48
C TYR A 12 4.03 -22.23 3.65
N GLY A 13 3.60 -21.80 4.83
CA GLY A 13 4.27 -22.07 6.10
C GLY A 13 5.65 -21.42 6.27
N LYS A 14 6.45 -21.99 7.16
CA LYS A 14 7.76 -21.44 7.56
C LYS A 14 8.74 -21.31 6.38
N TYR A 15 8.74 -22.29 5.50
CA TYR A 15 9.61 -22.33 4.34
C TYR A 15 9.35 -21.17 3.38
N GLN A 16 8.08 -20.86 3.13
CA GLN A 16 7.71 -19.71 2.30
C GLN A 16 8.09 -18.38 2.96
N ARG A 17 7.88 -18.28 4.27
CA ARG A 17 8.32 -17.10 5.03
C ARG A 17 9.82 -16.85 4.88
N GLU A 18 10.64 -17.90 5.01
CA GLU A 18 12.09 -17.80 4.85
C GLU A 18 12.49 -17.34 3.46
N ARG A 19 11.87 -17.89 2.42
CA ARG A 19 12.11 -17.47 1.03
C ARG A 19 11.76 -16.00 0.80
N ILE A 20 10.65 -15.53 1.36
CA ILE A 20 10.27 -14.12 1.28
C ILE A 20 11.32 -13.27 1.99
N MET A 21 11.74 -13.62 3.19
CA MET A 21 12.77 -12.89 3.94
C MET A 21 14.11 -12.82 3.19
N GLN A 22 14.54 -13.94 2.59
CA GLN A 22 15.73 -13.97 1.75
C GLN A 22 15.61 -13.06 0.52
N THR A 23 14.44 -13.09 -0.15
CA THR A 23 14.19 -12.23 -1.31
C THR A 23 14.21 -10.75 -0.93
N LEU A 24 13.65 -10.40 0.22
CA LEU A 24 13.67 -9.03 0.75
C LEU A 24 15.09 -8.60 1.15
N ALA A 25 15.88 -9.48 1.78
CA ALA A 25 17.27 -9.19 2.15
C ALA A 25 18.17 -8.92 0.94
N LEU A 26 17.82 -9.45 -0.22
CA LEU A 26 18.52 -9.20 -1.48
C LEU A 26 17.94 -8.02 -2.27
N ALA A 27 16.92 -7.32 -1.73
CA ALA A 27 16.37 -6.15 -2.38
C ALA A 27 17.31 -4.96 -2.22
N GLU A 28 17.59 -4.28 -3.31
CA GLU A 28 18.40 -3.07 -3.32
C GLU A 28 17.49 -1.84 -3.43
N THR A 29 17.91 -0.75 -2.79
CA THR A 29 17.24 0.54 -2.95
C THR A 29 17.27 0.96 -4.42
N GLY A 30 16.09 1.19 -4.97
CA GLY A 30 15.95 1.66 -6.34
C GLY A 30 15.70 3.16 -6.41
N ASP A 31 15.81 3.75 -7.61
CA ASP A 31 15.30 5.09 -7.83
C ASP A 31 13.78 5.09 -7.60
N ASN A 32 13.23 6.18 -7.06
CA ASN A 32 11.80 6.38 -6.84
C ASN A 32 11.05 6.36 -8.20
N GLN A 33 10.83 5.17 -8.72
CA GLN A 33 9.92 5.00 -9.85
C GLN A 33 8.53 4.81 -9.27
N SER A 34 7.59 5.62 -9.72
CA SER A 34 6.19 5.42 -9.38
C SER A 34 5.77 4.01 -9.79
N PHE A 35 4.89 3.42 -9.03
CA PHE A 35 4.32 2.11 -9.31
C PHE A 35 3.71 2.01 -10.74
N ASN A 36 3.37 3.17 -11.32
CA ASN A 36 2.87 3.32 -12.68
C ASN A 36 3.86 2.81 -13.76
N SER A 37 5.16 2.82 -13.48
CA SER A 37 6.18 2.29 -14.39
C SER A 37 6.37 0.77 -14.27
N LEU A 38 5.79 0.15 -13.25
CA LEU A 38 5.80 -1.29 -13.08
C LEU A 38 4.66 -1.90 -13.90
N ALA A 39 5.00 -2.48 -15.05
CA ALA A 39 4.07 -3.34 -15.76
C ALA A 39 3.79 -4.59 -14.92
N ILE A 40 2.74 -4.55 -14.08
CA ILE A 40 2.30 -5.72 -13.34
C ILE A 40 1.55 -6.63 -14.32
N PRO A 41 2.13 -7.78 -14.67
CA PRO A 41 1.47 -8.68 -15.60
C PRO A 41 0.24 -9.28 -14.93
N ARG A 42 -0.95 -8.91 -15.39
CA ARG A 42 -2.24 -9.44 -14.88
C ARG A 42 -2.27 -10.97 -14.85
N ARG A 43 -1.51 -11.63 -15.74
CA ARG A 43 -1.40 -13.09 -15.81
C ARG A 43 -0.85 -13.76 -14.54
N PHE A 44 -0.20 -13.01 -13.65
CA PHE A 44 0.33 -13.54 -12.40
C PHE A 44 -0.69 -13.54 -11.27
N PHE A 45 -1.80 -12.84 -11.42
CA PHE A 45 -2.82 -12.75 -10.40
C PHE A 45 -4.08 -13.47 -10.85
N PRO A 46 -4.48 -14.55 -10.17
CA PRO A 46 -5.78 -15.17 -10.41
C PRO A 46 -6.92 -14.14 -10.28
N PRO A 47 -8.03 -14.31 -11.00
CA PRO A 47 -9.22 -13.48 -10.82
C PRO A 47 -9.65 -13.45 -9.34
N ASN A 48 -10.09 -12.31 -8.87
CA ASN A 48 -10.52 -12.08 -7.49
C ASN A 48 -9.43 -12.19 -6.40
N SER A 49 -8.15 -12.15 -6.79
CA SER A 49 -7.05 -12.12 -5.81
C SER A 49 -7.11 -10.86 -4.96
N LEU A 50 -6.77 -11.00 -3.69
CA LEU A 50 -6.41 -9.87 -2.84
C LEU A 50 -4.95 -9.50 -3.12
N ILE A 51 -4.73 -8.27 -3.57
CA ILE A 51 -3.40 -7.71 -3.76
C ILE A 51 -3.09 -6.79 -2.59
N ILE A 52 -2.01 -7.09 -1.88
CA ILE A 52 -1.50 -6.25 -0.80
C ILE A 52 -0.27 -5.52 -1.33
N LEU A 53 -0.38 -4.20 -1.43
CA LEU A 53 0.72 -3.32 -1.79
C LEU A 53 1.30 -2.68 -0.53
N ILE A 54 2.63 -2.72 -0.40
CA ILE A 54 3.35 -1.97 0.65
C ILE A 54 4.12 -0.87 -0.06
N SER A 55 3.68 0.37 0.11
CA SER A 55 4.26 1.54 -0.57
C SER A 55 3.95 2.82 0.20
N PRO A 56 4.87 3.80 0.26
CA PRO A 56 4.60 5.10 0.85
C PRO A 56 3.52 5.90 0.09
N LEU A 57 3.14 5.45 -1.10
CA LEU A 57 2.20 6.09 -2.03
C LEU A 57 2.67 7.46 -2.52
N VAL A 58 2.52 7.65 -3.81
CA VAL A 58 2.66 8.95 -4.48
C VAL A 58 1.35 9.25 -5.24
N PRO A 59 1.04 10.51 -5.57
CA PRO A 59 -0.23 10.86 -6.23
C PRO A 59 -0.49 10.09 -7.53
N GLU A 60 0.57 9.75 -8.26
CA GLU A 60 0.51 9.01 -9.52
C GLU A 60 -0.01 7.57 -9.34
N ASP A 61 0.18 6.98 -8.17
CA ASP A 61 -0.26 5.61 -7.88
C ASP A 61 -1.79 5.50 -7.82
N VAL A 62 -2.49 6.58 -7.49
CA VAL A 62 -3.95 6.60 -7.33
C VAL A 62 -4.66 6.13 -8.61
N SER A 63 -4.24 6.66 -9.76
CA SER A 63 -4.80 6.29 -11.06
C SER A 63 -4.62 4.81 -11.37
N LEU A 64 -3.43 4.27 -11.10
CA LEU A 64 -3.15 2.86 -11.36
C LEU A 64 -3.95 1.95 -10.44
N LEU A 65 -3.98 2.25 -9.15
CA LEU A 65 -4.74 1.49 -8.17
C LEU A 65 -6.25 1.51 -8.48
N GLY A 66 -6.76 2.67 -8.93
CA GLY A 66 -8.13 2.79 -9.42
C GLY A 66 -8.42 1.88 -10.62
N LYS A 67 -7.52 1.84 -11.61
CA LYS A 67 -7.64 0.94 -12.77
C LYS A 67 -7.59 -0.53 -12.37
N MET A 68 -6.71 -0.90 -11.43
CA MET A 68 -6.64 -2.27 -10.91
C MET A 68 -7.94 -2.64 -10.19
N ARG A 69 -8.47 -1.73 -9.38
CA ARG A 69 -9.75 -1.94 -8.68
C ARG A 69 -10.91 -2.09 -9.66
N ALA A 70 -10.98 -1.25 -10.68
CA ALA A 70 -11.97 -1.33 -11.75
C ALA A 70 -11.86 -2.64 -12.57
N SER A 71 -10.67 -3.24 -12.61
CA SER A 71 -10.43 -4.55 -13.24
C SER A 71 -10.84 -5.75 -12.35
N GLY A 72 -11.48 -5.51 -11.19
CA GLY A 72 -12.00 -6.55 -10.31
C GLY A 72 -11.04 -7.04 -9.21
N PHE A 73 -9.82 -6.53 -9.12
CA PHE A 73 -8.91 -6.90 -8.04
C PHE A 73 -9.35 -6.30 -6.71
N GLN A 74 -9.20 -7.07 -5.65
CA GLN A 74 -9.32 -6.56 -4.30
C GLN A 74 -7.97 -5.99 -3.88
N LEU A 75 -7.96 -4.73 -3.43
CA LEU A 75 -6.73 -4.02 -3.13
C LEU A 75 -6.69 -3.60 -1.66
N MET A 76 -5.55 -3.89 -1.03
CA MET A 76 -5.17 -3.34 0.26
C MET A 76 -3.81 -2.66 0.11
N VAL A 77 -3.70 -1.45 0.59
CA VAL A 77 -2.42 -0.71 0.62
C VAL A 77 -2.00 -0.50 2.06
N ILE A 78 -0.82 -0.97 2.40
CA ILE A 78 -0.14 -0.64 3.66
C ILE A 78 0.83 0.47 3.31
N SER A 79 0.52 1.69 3.77
CA SER A 79 1.28 2.88 3.41
C SER A 79 1.99 3.46 4.62
N PRO A 80 3.31 3.19 4.77
CA PRO A 80 4.13 3.91 5.74
C PRO A 80 4.05 5.41 5.48
N ASP A 81 3.84 6.21 6.53
CA ASP A 81 3.77 7.66 6.41
C ASP A 81 5.17 8.29 6.39
N PRO A 82 5.66 8.76 5.23
CA PRO A 82 6.98 9.36 5.13
C PRO A 82 7.06 10.70 5.88
N ILE A 83 5.94 11.41 6.03
CA ILE A 83 5.90 12.73 6.65
C ILE A 83 6.19 12.61 8.15
N SER A 84 5.59 11.63 8.82
CA SER A 84 5.85 11.37 10.24
C SER A 84 7.27 10.89 10.49
N PHE A 85 7.88 10.20 9.52
CA PHE A 85 9.27 9.76 9.60
C PHE A 85 10.25 10.92 9.45
N GLU A 86 10.09 11.76 8.43
CA GLU A 86 10.98 12.88 8.14
C GLU A 86 10.87 14.01 9.15
N ALA A 87 9.67 14.25 9.70
CA ALA A 87 9.44 15.29 10.70
C ALA A 87 10.32 15.17 11.95
N ARG A 88 10.84 13.98 12.23
CA ARG A 88 11.70 13.74 13.41
C ARG A 88 13.11 14.34 13.28
N GLY A 89 13.59 14.53 12.06
CA GLY A 89 14.93 15.05 11.78
C GLY A 89 14.97 16.54 11.45
N LEU A 90 13.81 17.20 11.44
CA LEU A 90 13.72 18.61 11.04
C LEU A 90 13.61 19.51 12.26
N ASP A 91 14.36 20.62 12.22
CA ASP A 91 14.23 21.69 13.21
C ASP A 91 12.85 22.35 13.11
N SER A 92 12.29 22.70 14.27
CA SER A 92 11.01 23.40 14.35
C SER A 92 11.14 24.82 13.83
N HIS A 93 10.67 25.04 12.61
CA HIS A 93 10.59 26.34 11.99
C HIS A 93 9.19 26.56 11.39
N PRO A 94 8.58 27.75 11.48
CA PRO A 94 7.20 27.98 11.01
C PRO A 94 6.96 27.58 9.53
N SER A 95 7.96 27.77 8.67
CA SER A 95 7.86 27.36 7.27
C SER A 95 7.86 25.83 7.09
N VAL A 96 8.59 25.12 7.94
CA VAL A 96 8.61 23.64 7.96
C VAL A 96 7.26 23.12 8.44
N GLU A 97 6.72 23.68 9.51
CA GLU A 97 5.40 23.30 10.03
C GLU A 97 4.28 23.50 9.00
N LEU A 98 4.31 24.64 8.29
CA LEU A 98 3.35 24.91 7.22
C LEU A 98 3.49 23.90 6.07
N SER A 99 4.71 23.62 5.64
CA SER A 99 4.98 22.65 4.57
C SER A 99 4.50 21.25 4.96
N MET A 100 4.79 20.83 6.19
CA MET A 100 4.32 19.52 6.72
C MET A 100 2.79 19.45 6.79
N ARG A 101 2.12 20.54 7.15
CA ARG A 101 0.66 20.61 7.17
C ARG A 101 0.07 20.45 5.77
N ILE A 102 0.66 21.10 4.77
CA ILE A 102 0.24 20.98 3.37
C ILE A 102 0.41 19.54 2.89
N LEU A 103 1.58 18.92 3.13
CA LEU A 103 1.86 17.54 2.75
C LEU A 103 0.88 16.55 3.41
N ARG A 104 0.54 16.73 4.68
CA ARG A 104 -0.46 15.91 5.36
C ARG A 104 -1.83 16.03 4.73
N LEU A 105 -2.28 17.24 4.40
CA LEU A 105 -3.56 17.47 3.72
C LEU A 105 -3.61 16.81 2.34
N GLN A 106 -2.53 16.93 1.57
CA GLN A 106 -2.42 16.27 0.26
C GLN A 106 -2.49 14.74 0.41
N ARG A 107 -1.77 14.19 1.38
CA ARG A 107 -1.79 12.76 1.67
C ARG A 107 -3.17 12.28 2.11
N GLU A 108 -3.85 13.01 2.98
CA GLU A 108 -5.22 12.68 3.42
C GLU A 108 -6.20 12.70 2.26
N ALA A 109 -6.08 13.68 1.35
CA ALA A 109 -6.92 13.75 0.15
C ALA A 109 -6.70 12.52 -0.74
N MET A 110 -5.46 12.15 -1.01
CA MET A 110 -5.08 10.96 -1.78
C MET A 110 -5.64 9.66 -1.14
N ILE A 111 -5.46 9.48 0.16
CA ILE A 111 -5.97 8.30 0.88
C ILE A 111 -7.49 8.26 0.83
N ARG A 112 -8.16 9.39 0.95
CA ARG A 112 -9.62 9.50 0.84
C ARG A 112 -10.11 9.09 -0.55
N GLU A 113 -9.43 9.54 -1.59
CA GLU A 113 -9.74 9.17 -2.97
C GLU A 113 -9.62 7.65 -3.18
N LEU A 114 -8.54 7.03 -2.72
CA LEU A 114 -8.36 5.58 -2.78
C LEU A 114 -9.49 4.83 -2.05
N ARG A 115 -9.90 5.31 -0.88
CA ARG A 115 -11.01 4.71 -0.13
C ARG A 115 -12.34 4.84 -0.86
N HIS A 116 -12.59 5.96 -1.55
CA HIS A 116 -13.78 6.12 -2.41
C HIS A 116 -13.81 5.12 -3.57
N MET A 117 -12.65 4.73 -4.08
CA MET A 117 -12.51 3.67 -5.08
C MET A 117 -12.56 2.25 -4.47
N ALA A 118 -12.95 2.11 -3.19
CA ALA A 118 -13.00 0.85 -2.46
C ALA A 118 -11.63 0.14 -2.34
N VAL A 119 -10.53 0.91 -2.32
CA VAL A 119 -9.21 0.44 -1.94
C VAL A 119 -9.08 0.56 -0.43
N GLN A 120 -8.72 -0.53 0.25
CA GLN A 120 -8.45 -0.49 1.69
C GLN A 120 -7.06 0.09 1.93
N VAL A 121 -6.97 1.18 2.68
CA VAL A 121 -5.68 1.82 2.97
C VAL A 121 -5.43 1.82 4.47
N VAL A 122 -4.32 1.19 4.85
CA VAL A 122 -3.72 1.25 6.18
C VAL A 122 -2.66 2.35 6.13
N ASN A 123 -3.00 3.54 6.62
CA ASN A 123 -2.04 4.63 6.79
C ASN A 123 -1.25 4.36 8.08
N TRP A 124 0.01 3.98 7.92
CA TRP A 124 0.85 3.56 9.04
C TRP A 124 1.77 4.69 9.46
N ASP A 125 1.49 5.27 10.62
CA ASP A 125 2.46 6.07 11.33
C ASP A 125 3.58 5.14 11.84
N VAL A 126 4.76 5.26 11.22
CA VAL A 126 5.92 4.39 11.52
C VAL A 126 6.47 4.54 12.93
N VAL A 127 5.98 5.51 13.69
CA VAL A 127 6.25 5.68 15.13
C VAL A 127 5.59 4.57 15.95
N LEU A 128 4.44 4.10 15.47
CA LEU A 128 3.64 3.09 16.15
C LEU A 128 4.02 1.68 15.65
N PRO A 129 4.02 0.68 16.52
CA PRO A 129 4.17 -0.71 16.11
C PRO A 129 3.12 -1.07 15.06
N PHE A 130 3.54 -1.72 13.97
CA PHE A 130 2.64 -2.07 12.87
C PHE A 130 1.44 -2.91 13.35
N GLU A 131 1.65 -3.82 14.29
CA GLU A 131 0.61 -4.69 14.84
C GLU A 131 -0.56 -3.91 15.41
N GLN A 132 -0.31 -2.81 16.12
CA GLN A 132 -1.36 -1.97 16.69
C GLN A 132 -2.19 -1.29 15.60
N VAL A 133 -1.52 -0.75 14.58
CA VAL A 133 -2.16 -0.08 13.44
C VAL A 133 -2.95 -1.09 12.60
N ALA A 134 -2.37 -2.24 12.34
CA ALA A 134 -3.00 -3.32 11.60
C ALA A 134 -4.27 -3.83 12.31
N GLN A 135 -4.21 -4.07 13.61
CA GLN A 135 -5.39 -4.49 14.38
C GLN A 135 -6.51 -3.46 14.31
N ALA A 136 -6.20 -2.18 14.47
CA ALA A 136 -7.20 -1.11 14.42
C ALA A 136 -7.92 -1.00 13.05
N VAL A 137 -7.21 -1.30 11.96
CA VAL A 137 -7.77 -1.20 10.61
C VAL A 137 -8.41 -2.52 10.17
N LEU A 138 -7.78 -3.66 10.46
CA LEU A 138 -8.24 -4.98 10.02
C LEU A 138 -9.39 -5.52 10.87
N SER A 139 -9.58 -5.01 12.10
CA SER A 139 -10.77 -5.31 12.90
C SER A 139 -12.06 -4.72 12.30
N ARG A 140 -11.94 -3.73 11.41
CA ARG A 140 -13.07 -3.20 10.65
C ARG A 140 -13.21 -3.98 9.35
N PRO A 141 -14.36 -4.66 9.11
CA PRO A 141 -14.55 -5.39 7.85
C PRO A 141 -14.34 -4.44 6.67
N ALA A 142 -13.55 -4.87 5.70
CA ALA A 142 -13.36 -4.10 4.49
C ALA A 142 -14.70 -3.91 3.75
N ALA A 143 -14.92 -2.77 3.14
CA ALA A 143 -16.19 -2.46 2.45
C ALA A 143 -16.61 -3.52 1.42
N TRP A 144 -15.63 -4.21 0.80
CA TRP A 144 -15.89 -5.31 -0.15
C TRP A 144 -16.43 -6.57 0.52
N MET A 145 -16.15 -6.83 1.81
CA MET A 145 -16.73 -7.97 2.53
C MET A 145 -18.24 -7.86 2.65
N TYR A 146 -18.76 -6.64 2.81
CA TYR A 146 -20.21 -6.40 2.82
C TYR A 146 -20.85 -6.61 1.45
N ALA A 147 -20.11 -6.34 0.36
CA ALA A 147 -20.60 -6.55 -1.00
C ALA A 147 -20.75 -8.05 -1.32
N ILE A 148 -19.82 -8.90 -0.86
CA ILE A 148 -19.91 -10.35 -1.04
C ILE A 148 -21.11 -10.93 -0.28
N GLN A 149 -21.34 -10.47 0.95
CA GLN A 149 -22.50 -10.95 1.75
C GLN A 149 -23.84 -10.56 1.13
N ARG A 150 -23.92 -9.47 0.38
CA ARG A 150 -25.16 -9.07 -0.35
C ARG A 150 -25.34 -9.85 -1.64
N GLY A 151 -24.27 -10.24 -2.34
CA GLY A 151 -24.34 -10.99 -3.59
C GLY A 151 -24.68 -12.48 -3.43
N VAL A 152 -24.55 -13.04 -2.23
CA VAL A 152 -24.89 -14.46 -1.95
C VAL A 152 -26.37 -14.65 -1.59
N ARG A 153 -27.12 -13.55 -1.45
CA ARG A 153 -28.58 -13.57 -1.12
C ARG A 153 -29.50 -13.27 -2.31
N SER A 154 -28.99 -13.34 -3.54
CA SER A 154 -29.77 -13.15 -4.77
C SER A 154 -29.90 -14.45 -5.54
#